data_abf96fc34daba75144fbbd613f83324b
#
_entry.id   abf96fc34daba75144fbbd613f83324b
#
_cell.length_a   1.000
_cell.length_b   1.000
_cell.length_c   1.000
_cell.angle_alpha   90.00
_cell.angle_beta   90.00
_cell.angle_gamma   90.00
#
_symmetry.space_group_name_H-M   'P 1'
#
loop_
_entity.id
_entity.type
_entity.pdbx_description
1 polymer ?
#
loop_
_entity_poly.entity_id
_entity_poly.type
_entity_poly.pdbx_seq_one_letter_code
_entity_poly.pdbx_strand_id
1 'polypeptide(L)'
;LQIVPGCKLNRVMKYVLVTGGFDPLHSGHLAYFEAAKKLGDQLVVGVNSDAWLTRKKGAPFMPFNERCEIIRNLKMVDRVINVMNDDQFDDAGGAIFKLLSTTGMSDRIIVANGGDRVDGNVPEMDTYDHTERVSFVFGVGGTDKKNSSSWILENFKHPKTQRDWGWYRVLDDKEGYKVKELVINPQSSLSMQRHEHRSENWYVLKGQCKIQTEWEGRADTQTLHTNRSYTISKNVWHKGVNESTEPCHILEVQYGDKCVEEDIERR
;
A
#
# COMPACT_ATOMS: atom_id res chain seq x y z
N LEU A 1 49.52 32.62 -34.77
CA LEU A 1 48.25 31.96 -34.40
C LEU A 1 48.26 31.73 -32.90
N GLN A 2 47.55 32.55 -32.13
CA GLN A 2 47.32 32.36 -30.70
C GLN A 2 46.20 31.33 -30.52
N ILE A 3 46.54 30.19 -29.93
CA ILE A 3 45.58 29.18 -29.48
C ILE A 3 44.89 29.75 -28.24
N VAL A 4 43.60 30.03 -28.34
CA VAL A 4 42.75 30.40 -27.19
C VAL A 4 42.53 29.15 -26.37
N PRO A 5 43.03 29.05 -25.11
CA PRO A 5 42.76 27.91 -24.26
C PRO A 5 41.34 28.10 -23.62
N GLY A 6 40.45 27.12 -23.79
CA GLY A 6 39.30 27.03 -22.90
C GLY A 6 37.93 26.89 -23.52
N CYS A 7 37.79 26.21 -24.67
CA CYS A 7 36.49 25.65 -25.00
C CYS A 7 36.32 24.34 -24.19
N LYS A 8 35.78 24.42 -22.97
CA LYS A 8 35.26 23.20 -22.30
C LYS A 8 34.14 22.71 -23.19
N LEU A 9 34.39 21.58 -23.88
CA LEU A 9 33.31 20.82 -24.49
C LEU A 9 32.24 20.63 -23.40
N ASN A 10 31.09 21.31 -23.54
CA ASN A 10 29.99 21.14 -22.62
C ASN A 10 29.57 19.67 -22.71
N ARG A 11 29.95 18.88 -21.71
CA ARG A 11 29.54 17.47 -21.59
C ARG A 11 28.00 17.46 -21.55
N VAL A 12 27.38 16.70 -22.46
CA VAL A 12 25.95 16.43 -22.43
C VAL A 12 25.63 15.67 -21.14
N MET A 13 24.79 16.25 -20.30
CA MET A 13 24.36 15.64 -19.05
C MET A 13 23.12 14.79 -19.26
N LYS A 14 23.05 13.64 -18.56
CA LYS A 14 21.90 12.74 -18.52
C LYS A 14 21.21 12.87 -17.17
N TYR A 15 20.03 13.48 -17.15
CA TYR A 15 19.19 13.58 -15.97
C TYR A 15 18.20 12.42 -15.95
N VAL A 16 18.21 11.64 -14.90
CA VAL A 16 17.24 10.54 -14.71
C VAL A 16 16.12 11.03 -13.81
N LEU A 17 14.92 11.07 -14.35
CA LEU A 17 13.73 11.47 -13.61
C LEU A 17 12.97 10.23 -13.13
N VAL A 18 12.71 10.17 -11.84
CA VAL A 18 11.75 9.25 -11.22
C VAL A 18 10.65 10.05 -10.55
N THR A 19 9.39 9.60 -10.61
CA THR A 19 8.26 10.31 -10.00
C THR A 19 7.42 9.39 -9.14
N GLY A 20 6.82 9.94 -8.08
CA GLY A 20 5.95 9.17 -7.20
C GLY A 20 5.49 9.94 -5.96
N GLY A 21 4.56 9.33 -5.23
CA GLY A 21 4.10 9.86 -3.95
C GLY A 21 5.12 9.63 -2.83
N PHE A 22 5.80 8.48 -2.84
CA PHE A 22 6.79 8.08 -1.82
C PHE A 22 6.26 8.22 -0.38
N ASP A 23 5.05 7.73 -0.15
CA ASP A 23 4.28 8.00 1.05
C ASP A 23 3.64 6.71 1.62
N PRO A 24 4.29 6.10 2.64
CA PRO A 24 5.64 6.33 3.10
C PRO A 24 6.73 5.83 2.14
N LEU A 25 7.94 6.37 2.30
CA LEU A 25 9.13 5.84 1.65
C LEU A 25 9.45 4.44 2.21
N HIS A 26 9.90 3.51 1.34
CA HIS A 26 10.23 2.14 1.74
C HIS A 26 11.37 1.55 0.90
N SER A 27 11.88 0.39 1.29
CA SER A 27 13.02 -0.28 0.64
C SER A 27 12.87 -0.49 -0.87
N GLY A 28 11.65 -0.73 -1.35
CA GLY A 28 11.36 -0.82 -2.79
C GLY A 28 11.64 0.49 -3.53
N HIS A 29 11.34 1.65 -2.93
CA HIS A 29 11.67 2.95 -3.49
C HIS A 29 13.19 3.18 -3.50
N LEU A 30 13.91 2.75 -2.44
CA LEU A 30 15.37 2.87 -2.41
C LEU A 30 16.02 2.06 -3.52
N ALA A 31 15.63 0.81 -3.71
CA ALA A 31 16.10 -0.05 -4.79
C ALA A 31 15.82 0.57 -6.18
N TYR A 32 14.63 1.15 -6.36
CA TYR A 32 14.25 1.87 -7.56
C TYR A 32 15.16 3.08 -7.82
N PHE A 33 15.42 3.91 -6.80
CA PHE A 33 16.32 5.06 -6.93
C PHE A 33 17.76 4.64 -7.23
N GLU A 34 18.25 3.59 -6.58
CA GLU A 34 19.60 3.05 -6.86
C GLU A 34 19.73 2.52 -8.29
N ALA A 35 18.70 1.85 -8.80
CA ALA A 35 18.67 1.38 -10.19
C ALA A 35 18.59 2.54 -11.18
N ALA A 36 17.71 3.52 -10.91
CA ALA A 36 17.55 4.71 -11.73
C ALA A 36 18.84 5.54 -11.80
N LYS A 37 19.55 5.73 -10.68
CA LYS A 37 20.83 6.48 -10.63
C LYS A 37 21.87 5.94 -11.60
N LYS A 38 21.86 4.64 -11.90
CA LYS A 38 22.82 4.01 -12.82
C LYS A 38 22.57 4.34 -14.30
N LEU A 39 21.41 4.92 -14.63
CA LEU A 39 21.04 5.24 -16.01
C LEU A 39 21.61 6.58 -16.50
N GLY A 40 22.08 7.44 -15.60
CA GLY A 40 22.58 8.77 -15.98
C GLY A 40 23.50 9.41 -14.95
N ASP A 41 23.76 10.68 -15.17
CA ASP A 41 24.72 11.45 -14.37
C ASP A 41 24.07 11.99 -13.08
N GLN A 42 22.82 12.42 -13.15
CA GLN A 42 22.05 12.95 -12.01
C GLN A 42 20.70 12.27 -11.88
N LEU A 43 20.37 11.87 -10.65
CA LEU A 43 19.02 11.40 -10.30
C LEU A 43 18.19 12.56 -9.76
N VAL A 44 17.09 12.84 -10.44
CA VAL A 44 16.08 13.82 -10.03
C VAL A 44 14.85 13.07 -9.60
N VAL A 45 14.40 13.32 -8.37
CA VAL A 45 13.18 12.72 -7.83
C VAL A 45 12.05 13.75 -7.83
N GLY A 46 11.04 13.50 -8.63
CA GLY A 46 9.79 14.26 -8.67
C GLY A 46 8.81 13.73 -7.63
N VAL A 47 8.48 14.56 -6.64
CA VAL A 47 7.56 14.18 -5.57
C VAL A 47 6.17 14.73 -5.90
N ASN A 48 5.15 13.86 -5.89
CA ASN A 48 3.77 14.25 -6.09
C ASN A 48 3.24 15.06 -4.90
N SER A 49 2.36 16.02 -5.18
CA SER A 49 1.78 16.91 -4.18
C SER A 49 0.88 16.18 -3.17
N ASP A 50 0.56 16.85 -2.06
CA ASP A 50 -0.42 16.35 -1.08
C ASP A 50 -1.83 16.32 -1.68
N ALA A 51 -2.16 17.26 -2.57
CA ALA A 51 -3.43 17.27 -3.29
C ALA A 51 -3.58 16.02 -4.17
N TRP A 52 -2.51 15.63 -4.89
CA TRP A 52 -2.49 14.38 -5.67
C TRP A 52 -2.68 13.14 -4.78
N LEU A 53 -1.97 13.06 -3.65
CA LEU A 53 -2.13 11.94 -2.71
C LEU A 53 -3.54 11.88 -2.12
N THR A 54 -4.15 13.02 -1.83
CA THR A 54 -5.53 13.10 -1.35
C THR A 54 -6.51 12.54 -2.38
N ARG A 55 -6.35 12.89 -3.66
CA ARG A 55 -7.20 12.31 -4.73
C ARG A 55 -6.98 10.80 -4.88
N LYS A 56 -5.75 10.31 -4.76
CA LYS A 56 -5.40 8.89 -4.98
C LYS A 56 -5.63 7.98 -3.77
N LYS A 57 -5.48 8.50 -2.54
CA LYS A 57 -5.44 7.68 -1.32
C LYS A 57 -6.31 8.23 -0.18
N GLY A 58 -7.02 9.32 -0.38
CA GLY A 58 -7.83 10.00 0.63
C GLY A 58 -7.09 11.02 1.47
N ALA A 59 -5.83 10.78 1.82
CA ALA A 59 -4.96 11.70 2.54
C ALA A 59 -3.48 11.33 2.37
N PRO A 60 -2.54 12.26 2.48
CA PRO A 60 -1.13 11.94 2.64
C PRO A 60 -0.88 11.39 4.06
N PHE A 61 0.02 10.40 4.17
CA PHE A 61 0.54 9.94 5.46
C PHE A 61 1.58 10.91 6.00
N MET A 62 2.50 11.35 5.14
CA MET A 62 3.49 12.39 5.46
C MET A 62 3.27 13.62 4.58
N PRO A 63 3.33 14.85 5.15
CA PRO A 63 3.26 16.08 4.40
C PRO A 63 4.33 16.17 3.31
N PHE A 64 4.04 16.88 2.22
CA PHE A 64 4.93 17.04 1.07
C PHE A 64 6.36 17.44 1.46
N ASN A 65 6.51 18.42 2.36
CA ASN A 65 7.82 18.92 2.76
C ASN A 65 8.64 17.85 3.48
N GLU A 66 8.03 17.04 4.36
CA GLU A 66 8.69 15.93 5.05
C GLU A 66 9.18 14.87 4.06
N ARG A 67 8.33 14.50 3.10
CA ARG A 67 8.71 13.54 2.04
C ARG A 67 9.88 14.06 1.22
N CYS A 68 9.85 15.32 0.82
CA CYS A 68 10.92 15.96 0.08
C CYS A 68 12.23 16.02 0.89
N GLU A 69 12.15 16.33 2.19
CA GLU A 69 13.34 16.44 3.04
C GLU A 69 14.01 15.07 3.24
N ILE A 70 13.24 14.03 3.52
CA ILE A 70 13.75 12.65 3.62
C ILE A 70 14.44 12.23 2.31
N ILE A 71 13.78 12.43 1.17
CA ILE A 71 14.31 12.02 -0.14
C ILE A 71 15.58 12.80 -0.50
N ARG A 72 15.64 14.10 -0.20
CA ARG A 72 16.80 14.96 -0.47
C ARG A 72 18.06 14.50 0.25
N ASN A 73 17.91 13.88 1.42
CA ASN A 73 19.01 13.36 2.22
C ASN A 73 19.46 11.93 1.83
N LEU A 74 18.89 11.33 0.79
CA LEU A 74 19.34 10.05 0.27
C LEU A 74 20.58 10.24 -0.62
N LYS A 75 21.65 9.50 -0.34
CA LYS A 75 22.96 9.66 -1.01
C LYS A 75 22.92 9.50 -2.53
N MET A 76 21.93 8.76 -3.08
CA MET A 76 21.80 8.54 -4.52
C MET A 76 21.02 9.66 -5.23
N VAL A 77 20.34 10.53 -4.48
CA VAL A 77 19.48 11.59 -5.02
C VAL A 77 20.27 12.89 -5.17
N ASP A 78 20.30 13.43 -6.37
CA ASP A 78 21.00 14.70 -6.64
C ASP A 78 20.05 15.90 -6.54
N ARG A 79 18.77 15.74 -6.90
CA ARG A 79 17.76 16.80 -6.84
C ARG A 79 16.39 16.26 -6.48
N VAL A 80 15.62 17.06 -5.77
CA VAL A 80 14.18 16.82 -5.53
C VAL A 80 13.39 17.98 -6.12
N ILE A 81 12.34 17.66 -6.87
CA ILE A 81 11.43 18.64 -7.47
C ILE A 81 9.97 18.30 -7.18
N ASN A 82 9.10 19.32 -7.18
CA ASN A 82 7.65 19.12 -7.22
C ASN A 82 7.23 18.71 -8.63
N VAL A 83 6.39 17.68 -8.77
CA VAL A 83 5.83 17.24 -10.06
C VAL A 83 4.84 18.26 -10.64
N MET A 84 4.34 19.20 -9.82
CA MET A 84 3.37 20.23 -10.23
C MET A 84 2.01 19.63 -10.68
N ASN A 85 1.55 18.63 -9.97
CA ASN A 85 0.26 17.97 -10.21
C ASN A 85 -0.77 18.27 -9.11
N ASP A 86 -0.84 19.54 -8.71
CA ASP A 86 -1.76 20.03 -7.68
C ASP A 86 -3.21 20.05 -8.16
N ASP A 87 -3.43 20.24 -9.49
CA ASP A 87 -4.74 20.35 -10.11
C ASP A 87 -5.27 18.99 -10.62
N GLN A 88 -5.77 18.98 -11.85
CA GLN A 88 -6.44 17.83 -12.46
C GLN A 88 -5.50 16.86 -13.19
N PHE A 89 -4.23 17.22 -13.36
CA PHE A 89 -3.27 16.41 -14.09
C PHE A 89 -2.64 15.37 -13.17
N ASP A 90 -2.84 14.10 -13.47
CA ASP A 90 -2.34 12.97 -12.70
C ASP A 90 -0.98 12.43 -13.22
N ASP A 91 -0.39 13.10 -14.21
CA ASP A 91 0.82 12.71 -14.91
C ASP A 91 2.10 13.40 -14.38
N ALA A 92 3.25 12.97 -14.87
CA ALA A 92 4.55 13.56 -14.54
C ALA A 92 5.01 14.65 -15.55
N GLY A 93 4.13 15.08 -16.44
CA GLY A 93 4.45 16.05 -17.49
C GLY A 93 5.02 17.35 -16.97
N GLY A 94 4.49 17.86 -15.84
CA GLY A 94 5.02 19.05 -15.18
C GLY A 94 6.48 18.92 -14.72
N ALA A 95 6.87 17.73 -14.26
CA ALA A 95 8.27 17.47 -13.86
C ALA A 95 9.20 17.42 -15.10
N ILE A 96 8.77 16.79 -16.18
CA ILE A 96 9.52 16.74 -17.45
C ILE A 96 9.69 18.15 -17.99
N PHE A 97 8.62 18.92 -18.07
CA PHE A 97 8.66 20.33 -18.50
C PHE A 97 9.64 21.16 -17.68
N LYS A 98 9.60 21.03 -16.37
CA LYS A 98 10.51 21.72 -15.45
C LYS A 98 11.96 21.37 -15.71
N LEU A 99 12.30 20.11 -15.98
CA LEU A 99 13.65 19.70 -16.32
C LEU A 99 14.05 20.23 -17.69
N LEU A 100 13.22 20.14 -18.70
CA LEU A 100 13.50 20.69 -20.05
C LEU A 100 13.79 22.20 -20.01
N SER A 101 13.10 22.94 -19.16
CA SER A 101 13.27 24.40 -19.03
C SER A 101 14.45 24.81 -18.15
N THR A 102 14.99 23.93 -17.32
CA THR A 102 16.07 24.26 -16.36
C THR A 102 17.40 23.57 -16.65
N THR A 103 17.47 22.74 -17.70
CA THR A 103 18.66 22.02 -18.15
C THR A 103 19.14 22.56 -19.51
N GLY A 104 20.41 22.30 -19.88
CA GLY A 104 20.97 22.73 -21.15
C GLY A 104 20.23 22.13 -22.36
N MET A 105 20.25 22.84 -23.47
CA MET A 105 19.56 22.40 -24.70
C MET A 105 20.07 21.06 -25.26
N SER A 106 21.31 20.73 -24.98
CA SER A 106 21.93 19.44 -25.38
C SER A 106 21.74 18.31 -24.37
N ASP A 107 21.27 18.64 -23.15
CA ASP A 107 21.09 17.65 -22.10
C ASP A 107 19.94 16.68 -22.40
N ARG A 108 20.01 15.49 -21.86
CA ARG A 108 19.01 14.42 -22.03
C ARG A 108 18.29 14.15 -20.72
N ILE A 109 17.02 13.82 -20.83
CA ILE A 109 16.17 13.41 -19.71
C ILE A 109 15.74 11.97 -19.96
N ILE A 110 16.02 11.10 -19.00
CA ILE A 110 15.59 9.70 -18.98
C ILE A 110 14.48 9.59 -17.95
N VAL A 111 13.26 9.40 -18.39
CA VAL A 111 12.11 9.14 -17.49
C VAL A 111 12.15 7.65 -17.16
N ALA A 112 12.59 7.35 -15.94
CA ALA A 112 12.72 5.98 -15.48
C ALA A 112 11.42 5.52 -14.82
N ASN A 113 10.82 4.43 -15.29
CA ASN A 113 9.58 3.86 -14.81
C ASN A 113 9.84 2.50 -14.17
N GLY A 114 9.33 2.32 -12.95
CA GLY A 114 9.43 1.08 -12.19
C GLY A 114 8.06 0.48 -11.84
N GLY A 115 8.08 -0.71 -11.25
CA GLY A 115 6.87 -1.39 -10.82
C GLY A 115 6.00 -1.88 -11.98
N ASP A 116 4.73 -1.49 -11.96
CA ASP A 116 3.68 -1.88 -12.92
C ASP A 116 3.52 -0.93 -14.11
N ARG A 117 4.40 0.06 -14.24
CA ARG A 117 4.40 0.96 -15.38
C ARG A 117 5.05 0.29 -16.60
N VAL A 118 4.32 0.30 -17.71
CA VAL A 118 4.73 -0.26 -19.00
C VAL A 118 4.43 0.73 -20.11
N ASP A 119 5.01 0.50 -21.28
CA ASP A 119 4.65 1.19 -22.49
C ASP A 119 3.13 1.10 -22.74
N GLY A 120 2.48 2.24 -22.98
CA GLY A 120 1.02 2.35 -23.14
C GLY A 120 0.23 2.68 -21.86
N ASN A 121 0.83 2.73 -20.68
CA ASN A 121 0.16 3.22 -19.45
C ASN A 121 0.84 4.46 -18.82
N VAL A 122 1.65 5.17 -19.58
CA VAL A 122 2.37 6.38 -19.18
C VAL A 122 1.90 7.55 -20.04
N PRO A 123 0.92 8.37 -19.58
CA PRO A 123 0.32 9.46 -20.37
C PRO A 123 1.32 10.49 -20.88
N GLU A 124 2.42 10.69 -20.18
CA GLU A 124 3.46 11.65 -20.53
C GLU A 124 4.17 11.29 -21.85
N MET A 125 4.11 10.04 -22.28
CA MET A 125 4.71 9.61 -23.57
C MET A 125 4.03 10.30 -24.74
N ASP A 126 2.72 10.40 -24.75
CA ASP A 126 1.96 11.05 -25.84
C ASP A 126 2.42 12.49 -26.10
N THR A 127 2.87 13.16 -25.01
CA THR A 127 3.33 14.55 -25.06
C THR A 127 4.81 14.69 -25.42
N TYR A 128 5.66 13.76 -24.95
CA TYR A 128 7.11 13.94 -24.97
C TYR A 128 7.88 12.93 -25.83
N ASP A 129 7.24 11.91 -26.41
CA ASP A 129 7.88 10.88 -27.22
C ASP A 129 8.54 11.45 -28.51
N HIS A 130 8.04 12.57 -29.01
CA HIS A 130 8.61 13.25 -30.19
C HIS A 130 9.78 14.17 -29.83
N THR A 131 10.12 14.28 -28.55
CA THR A 131 11.19 15.16 -28.07
C THR A 131 12.50 14.40 -28.02
N GLU A 132 13.45 14.65 -28.94
CA GLU A 132 14.75 13.99 -28.96
C GLU A 132 15.54 14.04 -27.64
N ARG A 133 15.17 14.96 -26.75
CA ARG A 133 15.79 15.15 -25.43
C ARG A 133 15.20 14.25 -24.35
N VAL A 134 14.06 13.63 -24.56
CA VAL A 134 13.35 12.80 -23.58
C VAL A 134 13.34 11.35 -24.04
N SER A 135 13.60 10.44 -23.14
CA SER A 135 13.45 9.00 -23.39
C SER A 135 12.83 8.32 -22.17
N PHE A 136 12.08 7.26 -22.42
CA PHE A 136 11.41 6.49 -21.37
C PHE A 136 12.06 5.12 -21.22
N VAL A 137 12.30 4.71 -19.96
CA VAL A 137 12.87 3.41 -19.62
C VAL A 137 11.96 2.73 -18.62
N PHE A 138 11.64 1.46 -18.83
CA PHE A 138 10.71 0.67 -18.04
C PHE A 138 11.41 -0.45 -17.25
N GLY A 139 10.74 -1.00 -16.24
CA GLY A 139 11.26 -2.11 -15.44
C GLY A 139 12.42 -1.72 -14.52
N VAL A 140 12.62 -0.43 -14.27
CA VAL A 140 13.72 0.06 -13.44
C VAL A 140 13.51 -0.34 -11.99
N GLY A 141 14.49 -1.03 -11.40
CA GLY A 141 14.40 -1.55 -10.02
C GLY A 141 13.77 -2.94 -9.90
N GLY A 142 13.41 -3.56 -11.03
CA GLY A 142 12.80 -4.89 -11.08
C GLY A 142 11.28 -4.86 -11.06
N THR A 143 10.67 -6.00 -11.43
CA THR A 143 9.22 -6.18 -11.49
C THR A 143 8.64 -6.76 -10.19
N ASP A 144 9.48 -7.35 -9.33
CA ASP A 144 9.07 -7.88 -8.04
C ASP A 144 8.73 -6.77 -7.06
N LYS A 145 7.45 -6.63 -6.77
CA LYS A 145 6.95 -5.66 -5.80
C LYS A 145 7.26 -6.11 -4.37
N LYS A 146 8.51 -5.88 -3.93
CA LYS A 146 8.99 -6.27 -2.59
C LYS A 146 8.21 -5.61 -1.45
N ASN A 147 7.64 -4.43 -1.69
CA ASN A 147 6.86 -3.69 -0.69
C ASN A 147 5.94 -2.66 -1.36
N SER A 148 5.00 -2.13 -0.58
CA SER A 148 4.08 -1.08 -1.03
C SER A 148 3.74 -0.16 0.13
N SER A 149 3.74 1.14 -0.13
CA SER A 149 3.28 2.14 0.85
C SER A 149 1.88 1.82 1.38
N SER A 150 0.97 1.36 0.50
CA SER A 150 -0.39 0.98 0.90
C SER A 150 -0.40 -0.23 1.84
N TRP A 151 0.42 -1.24 1.59
CA TRP A 151 0.52 -2.41 2.48
C TRP A 151 1.09 -2.05 3.85
N ILE A 152 2.09 -1.16 3.89
CA ILE A 152 2.70 -0.69 5.14
C ILE A 152 1.65 0.06 5.96
N LEU A 153 0.91 0.97 5.34
CA LEU A 153 -0.13 1.75 6.01
C LEU A 153 -1.30 0.87 6.47
N GLU A 154 -1.73 -0.08 5.66
CA GLU A 154 -2.78 -1.03 6.04
C GLU A 154 -2.38 -1.88 7.23
N ASN A 155 -1.15 -2.42 7.22
CA ASN A 155 -0.63 -3.19 8.35
C ASN A 155 -0.43 -2.34 9.61
N PHE A 156 -0.15 -1.06 9.46
CA PHE A 156 -0.05 -0.13 10.60
C PHE A 156 -1.42 0.19 11.19
N LYS A 157 -2.42 0.46 10.34
CA LYS A 157 -3.79 0.78 10.78
C LYS A 157 -4.49 -0.43 11.39
N HIS A 158 -4.28 -1.60 10.80
CA HIS A 158 -4.97 -2.84 11.16
C HIS A 158 -3.96 -3.97 11.36
N PRO A 159 -3.14 -3.92 12.46
CA PRO A 159 -2.13 -4.92 12.71
C PRO A 159 -2.76 -6.31 12.96
N LYS A 160 -2.12 -7.34 12.41
CA LYS A 160 -2.55 -8.72 12.62
C LYS A 160 -2.06 -9.22 13.97
N THR A 161 -2.97 -9.74 14.79
CA THR A 161 -2.69 -10.45 16.02
C THR A 161 -2.65 -11.95 15.72
N GLN A 162 -1.46 -12.57 15.86
CA GLN A 162 -1.26 -14.00 15.61
C GLN A 162 -1.79 -14.83 16.80
N ARG A 163 -2.36 -16.02 16.49
CA ARG A 163 -2.85 -17.01 17.42
C ARG A 163 -2.52 -18.40 16.89
N ASP A 164 -2.58 -19.44 17.69
CA ASP A 164 -2.32 -20.81 17.28
C ASP A 164 -3.28 -21.28 16.18
N TRP A 165 -4.51 -20.78 16.21
CA TRP A 165 -5.54 -21.11 15.22
C TRP A 165 -5.47 -20.27 13.93
N GLY A 166 -4.60 -19.25 13.83
CA GLY A 166 -4.52 -18.35 12.71
C GLY A 166 -4.24 -16.91 13.15
N TRP A 167 -5.04 -15.94 12.71
CA TRP A 167 -4.87 -14.55 13.11
C TRP A 167 -6.18 -13.78 13.02
N TYR A 168 -6.22 -12.63 13.68
CA TYR A 168 -7.27 -11.63 13.50
C TYR A 168 -6.68 -10.22 13.41
N ARG A 169 -7.50 -9.30 12.90
CA ARG A 169 -7.24 -7.85 12.97
C ARG A 169 -8.53 -7.10 13.21
N VAL A 170 -8.41 -5.98 13.91
CA VAL A 170 -9.53 -5.04 14.13
C VAL A 170 -9.58 -4.09 12.92
N LEU A 171 -10.72 -4.01 12.27
CA LEU A 171 -10.97 -3.13 11.12
C LEU A 171 -11.64 -1.82 11.57
N ASP A 172 -12.53 -1.88 12.54
CA ASP A 172 -13.16 -0.72 13.16
C ASP A 172 -13.52 -1.03 14.62
N ASP A 173 -13.45 -0.02 15.49
CA ASP A 173 -13.75 -0.12 16.92
C ASP A 173 -14.42 1.18 17.38
N LYS A 174 -15.71 1.13 17.65
CA LYS A 174 -16.54 2.26 18.03
C LYS A 174 -17.40 1.90 19.22
N GLU A 175 -17.98 2.92 19.84
CA GLU A 175 -19.00 2.72 20.85
C GLU A 175 -20.16 1.89 20.28
N GLY A 176 -20.49 0.78 20.93
CA GLY A 176 -21.59 -0.10 20.55
C GLY A 176 -21.26 -1.15 19.48
N TYR A 177 -20.13 -1.07 18.78
CA TYR A 177 -19.74 -2.12 17.85
C TYR A 177 -18.21 -2.23 17.61
N LYS A 178 -17.79 -3.42 17.20
CA LYS A 178 -16.42 -3.69 16.73
C LYS A 178 -16.46 -4.62 15.51
N VAL A 179 -15.63 -4.34 14.52
CA VAL A 179 -15.50 -5.16 13.31
C VAL A 179 -14.11 -5.78 13.27
N LYS A 180 -14.05 -7.10 13.14
CA LYS A 180 -12.79 -7.86 12.99
C LYS A 180 -12.79 -8.69 11.72
N GLU A 181 -11.61 -8.88 11.15
CA GLU A 181 -11.34 -9.98 10.23
C GLU A 181 -10.62 -11.08 10.98
N LEU A 182 -11.14 -12.30 10.88
CA LEU A 182 -10.58 -13.52 11.46
C LEU A 182 -10.16 -14.44 10.32
N VAL A 183 -9.00 -15.06 10.44
CA VAL A 183 -8.58 -16.11 9.50
C VAL A 183 -8.23 -17.36 10.30
N ILE A 184 -9.04 -18.41 10.13
CA ILE A 184 -8.82 -19.71 10.78
C ILE A 184 -8.06 -20.60 9.81
N ASN A 185 -6.87 -21.03 10.23
CA ASN A 185 -6.01 -21.92 9.45
C ASN A 185 -6.71 -23.28 9.19
N PRO A 186 -6.27 -24.01 8.15
CA PRO A 186 -6.71 -25.39 7.95
C PRO A 186 -6.54 -26.24 9.21
N GLN A 187 -7.50 -27.10 9.50
CA GLN A 187 -7.51 -28.04 10.63
C GLN A 187 -7.34 -27.37 12.01
N SER A 188 -7.87 -26.14 12.14
CA SER A 188 -7.76 -25.34 13.36
C SER A 188 -9.13 -24.86 13.85
N SER A 189 -9.20 -24.47 15.12
CA SER A 189 -10.44 -23.97 15.71
C SER A 189 -10.19 -22.85 16.72
N LEU A 190 -11.15 -21.93 16.83
CA LEU A 190 -11.24 -21.01 17.95
C LEU A 190 -11.52 -21.77 19.26
N SER A 191 -11.22 -21.17 20.41
CA SER A 191 -11.71 -21.66 21.69
C SER A 191 -13.22 -21.59 21.79
N MET A 192 -13.85 -22.48 22.54
CA MET A 192 -15.24 -22.35 22.90
C MET A 192 -15.39 -21.15 23.84
N GLN A 193 -16.22 -20.17 23.46
CA GLN A 193 -16.37 -18.89 24.15
C GLN A 193 -17.81 -18.40 24.19
N ARG A 194 -18.12 -17.52 25.13
CA ARG A 194 -19.39 -16.77 25.17
C ARG A 194 -19.19 -15.35 25.65
N HIS A 195 -20.17 -14.49 25.43
CA HIS A 195 -20.16 -13.06 25.74
C HIS A 195 -21.45 -12.66 26.45
N GLU A 196 -21.34 -11.90 27.52
CA GLU A 196 -22.48 -11.41 28.27
C GLU A 196 -23.06 -10.11 27.65
N HIS A 197 -22.19 -9.24 27.17
CA HIS A 197 -22.55 -7.87 26.79
C HIS A 197 -22.70 -7.66 25.29
N ARG A 198 -22.24 -8.58 24.44
CA ARG A 198 -22.31 -8.45 22.98
C ARG A 198 -22.87 -9.68 22.29
N SER A 199 -23.47 -9.44 21.14
CA SER A 199 -23.77 -10.44 20.11
C SER A 199 -22.77 -10.32 18.97
N GLU A 200 -22.66 -11.36 18.15
CA GLU A 200 -21.76 -11.38 17.02
C GLU A 200 -22.50 -11.82 15.75
N ASN A 201 -22.14 -11.20 14.63
CA ASN A 201 -22.52 -11.70 13.30
C ASN A 201 -21.26 -12.08 12.55
N TRP A 202 -21.17 -13.32 12.13
CA TRP A 202 -20.05 -13.87 11.36
C TRP A 202 -20.46 -14.05 9.91
N TYR A 203 -19.71 -13.46 9.00
CA TYR A 203 -19.89 -13.57 7.55
C TYR A 203 -18.67 -14.21 6.93
N VAL A 204 -18.81 -15.36 6.25
CA VAL A 204 -17.69 -16.05 5.59
C VAL A 204 -17.38 -15.37 4.26
N LEU A 205 -16.21 -14.72 4.20
CA LEU A 205 -15.70 -14.05 3.00
C LEU A 205 -15.09 -15.04 2.00
N LYS A 206 -14.40 -16.09 2.52
CA LYS A 206 -13.71 -17.09 1.72
C LYS A 206 -13.57 -18.40 2.50
N GLY A 207 -13.69 -19.53 1.81
CA GLY A 207 -13.57 -20.84 2.42
C GLY A 207 -14.86 -21.31 3.07
N GLN A 208 -14.74 -22.12 4.09
CA GLN A 208 -15.87 -22.63 4.89
C GLN A 208 -15.47 -22.80 6.35
N CYS A 209 -16.44 -22.66 7.25
CA CYS A 209 -16.26 -22.80 8.69
C CYS A 209 -17.48 -23.53 9.27
N LYS A 210 -17.26 -24.47 10.18
CA LYS A 210 -18.32 -25.00 11.06
C LYS A 210 -18.44 -24.09 12.25
N ILE A 211 -19.64 -23.61 12.53
CA ILE A 211 -19.96 -22.91 13.77
C ILE A 211 -20.61 -23.93 14.70
N GLN A 212 -20.00 -24.16 15.84
CA GLN A 212 -20.54 -24.96 16.92
C GLN A 212 -21.09 -24.03 17.99
N THR A 213 -22.35 -24.22 18.36
CA THR A 213 -23.03 -23.43 19.40
C THR A 213 -23.60 -24.34 20.48
N GLU A 214 -23.70 -23.82 21.71
CA GLU A 214 -24.38 -24.49 22.79
C GLU A 214 -25.13 -23.46 23.66
N TRP A 215 -26.40 -23.71 23.89
CA TRP A 215 -27.26 -22.91 24.74
C TRP A 215 -28.25 -23.78 25.49
N GLU A 216 -28.40 -23.59 26.79
CA GLU A 216 -29.28 -24.36 27.66
C GLU A 216 -29.13 -25.90 27.53
N GLY A 217 -27.87 -26.35 27.38
CA GLY A 217 -27.58 -27.78 27.24
C GLY A 217 -27.89 -28.37 25.86
N ARG A 218 -28.29 -27.55 24.88
CA ARG A 218 -28.51 -27.98 23.50
C ARG A 218 -27.36 -27.50 22.63
N ALA A 219 -26.69 -28.45 22.01
CA ALA A 219 -25.61 -28.20 21.04
C ALA A 219 -26.16 -28.24 19.62
N ASP A 220 -25.67 -27.32 18.79
CA ASP A 220 -25.94 -27.28 17.36
C ASP A 220 -24.64 -27.05 16.56
N THR A 221 -24.63 -27.51 15.33
CA THR A 221 -23.48 -27.31 14.44
C THR A 221 -23.95 -26.98 13.04
N GLN A 222 -23.55 -25.83 12.55
CA GLN A 222 -23.88 -25.39 11.19
C GLN A 222 -22.62 -25.12 10.38
N THR A 223 -22.57 -25.61 9.13
CA THR A 223 -21.49 -25.27 8.20
C THR A 223 -21.86 -24.02 7.42
N LEU A 224 -21.02 -23.00 7.52
CA LEU A 224 -21.12 -21.80 6.71
C LEU A 224 -20.12 -21.87 5.55
N HIS A 225 -20.62 -21.64 4.37
CA HIS A 225 -19.84 -21.46 3.15
C HIS A 225 -19.67 -19.98 2.82
N THR A 226 -18.79 -19.68 1.89
CA THR A 226 -18.61 -18.31 1.35
C THR A 226 -19.96 -17.63 1.06
N ASN A 227 -20.07 -16.35 1.42
CA ASN A 227 -21.28 -15.52 1.29
C ASN A 227 -22.46 -15.95 2.19
N ARG A 228 -22.19 -16.66 3.27
CA ARG A 228 -23.17 -16.97 4.31
C ARG A 228 -22.80 -16.33 5.62
N SER A 229 -23.80 -15.99 6.41
CA SER A 229 -23.65 -15.41 7.74
C SER A 229 -24.38 -16.21 8.80
N TYR A 230 -23.95 -16.06 10.04
CA TYR A 230 -24.59 -16.61 11.23
C TYR A 230 -24.55 -15.58 12.36
N THR A 231 -25.68 -15.42 13.05
CA THR A 231 -25.78 -14.51 14.21
C THR A 231 -25.68 -15.31 15.49
N ILE A 232 -24.77 -14.93 16.37
CA ILE A 232 -24.54 -15.50 17.68
C ILE A 232 -25.05 -14.52 18.72
N SER A 233 -26.07 -14.93 19.48
CA SER A 233 -26.65 -14.09 20.54
C SER A 233 -25.78 -14.06 21.78
N LYS A 234 -26.00 -13.04 22.63
CA LYS A 234 -25.41 -12.95 23.99
C LYS A 234 -25.61 -14.28 24.73
N ASN A 235 -24.65 -14.65 25.55
CA ASN A 235 -24.64 -15.86 26.41
C ASN A 235 -24.65 -17.22 25.69
N VAL A 236 -24.59 -17.25 24.36
CA VAL A 236 -24.47 -18.51 23.60
C VAL A 236 -23.00 -18.91 23.53
N TRP A 237 -22.67 -20.12 24.02
CA TRP A 237 -21.37 -20.73 23.83
C TRP A 237 -21.17 -21.03 22.34
N HIS A 238 -20.02 -20.62 21.81
CA HIS A 238 -19.73 -20.82 20.39
C HIS A 238 -18.24 -20.94 20.08
N LYS A 239 -17.94 -21.59 18.97
CA LYS A 239 -16.60 -21.59 18.34
C LYS A 239 -16.70 -21.81 16.84
N GLY A 240 -15.71 -21.31 16.11
CA GLY A 240 -15.50 -21.60 14.72
C GLY A 240 -14.47 -22.72 14.54
N VAL A 241 -14.76 -23.67 13.68
CA VAL A 241 -13.89 -24.81 13.37
C VAL A 241 -13.66 -24.90 11.87
N ASN A 242 -12.42 -24.85 11.43
CA ASN A 242 -12.04 -25.03 10.05
C ASN A 242 -11.44 -26.43 9.85
N GLU A 243 -12.26 -27.38 9.38
CA GLU A 243 -11.82 -28.75 9.05
C GLU A 243 -11.40 -28.88 7.58
N SER A 244 -11.38 -27.78 6.82
CA SER A 244 -10.99 -27.80 5.42
C SER A 244 -9.46 -27.76 5.23
N THR A 245 -9.02 -27.86 3.98
CA THR A 245 -7.61 -27.75 3.57
C THR A 245 -7.19 -26.30 3.26
N GLU A 246 -8.15 -25.38 3.21
CA GLU A 246 -7.93 -23.97 2.90
C GLU A 246 -8.26 -23.08 4.10
N PRO A 247 -7.60 -21.92 4.27
CA PRO A 247 -7.97 -20.97 5.31
C PRO A 247 -9.40 -20.46 5.18
N CYS A 248 -10.11 -20.32 6.29
CA CYS A 248 -11.41 -19.69 6.35
C CYS A 248 -11.30 -18.23 6.79
N HIS A 249 -11.78 -17.30 5.96
CA HIS A 249 -11.83 -15.87 6.25
C HIS A 249 -13.22 -15.47 6.68
N ILE A 250 -13.34 -14.86 7.85
CA ILE A 250 -14.60 -14.43 8.45
C ILE A 250 -14.53 -12.93 8.74
N LEU A 251 -15.56 -12.20 8.34
CA LEU A 251 -15.83 -10.87 8.87
C LEU A 251 -16.74 -11.04 10.09
N GLU A 252 -16.25 -10.60 11.24
CA GLU A 252 -16.98 -10.62 12.51
C GLU A 252 -17.43 -9.21 12.85
N VAL A 253 -18.72 -9.02 13.04
CA VAL A 253 -19.31 -7.79 13.56
C VAL A 253 -19.82 -8.07 14.97
N GLN A 254 -19.16 -7.51 15.97
CA GLN A 254 -19.59 -7.51 17.37
C GLN A 254 -20.47 -6.28 17.60
N TYR A 255 -21.57 -6.44 18.32
CA TYR A 255 -22.46 -5.33 18.66
C TYR A 255 -23.14 -5.55 20.02
N GLY A 256 -23.23 -4.48 20.81
CA GLY A 256 -23.78 -4.52 22.16
C GLY A 256 -23.27 -3.41 23.04
N ASP A 257 -23.52 -3.51 24.33
CA ASP A 257 -23.15 -2.48 25.30
C ASP A 257 -21.64 -2.39 25.54
N LYS A 258 -20.93 -3.55 25.38
CA LYS A 258 -19.48 -3.65 25.53
C LYS A 258 -18.91 -4.63 24.51
N CYS A 259 -18.06 -4.15 23.61
CA CYS A 259 -17.34 -4.98 22.64
C CYS A 259 -15.85 -5.04 22.99
N VAL A 260 -15.53 -5.50 24.24
CA VAL A 260 -14.17 -5.56 24.81
C VAL A 260 -13.70 -7.00 24.99
N GLU A 261 -12.39 -7.22 25.07
CA GLU A 261 -11.81 -8.58 25.21
C GLU A 261 -12.13 -9.18 26.59
N GLU A 262 -12.33 -8.36 27.62
CA GLU A 262 -12.69 -8.78 28.97
C GLU A 262 -14.10 -9.41 29.06
N ASP A 263 -14.95 -9.20 28.06
CA ASP A 263 -16.27 -9.83 27.93
C ASP A 263 -16.21 -11.26 27.38
N ILE A 264 -15.01 -11.88 27.32
CA ILE A 264 -14.85 -13.26 26.82
C ILE A 264 -14.72 -14.24 27.96
N GLU A 265 -15.69 -15.12 28.12
CA GLU A 265 -15.56 -16.33 28.91
C GLU A 265 -15.16 -17.51 28.01
N ARG A 266 -14.18 -18.33 28.41
CA ARG A 266 -13.66 -19.48 27.65
C ARG A 266 -13.74 -20.77 28.47
N ARG A 267 -13.93 -21.89 27.75
CA ARG A 267 -13.84 -23.24 28.33
C ARG A 267 -13.15 -24.23 27.38
#